data_9b309ef233dc19174dfb519a47faa560
#
_entry.id   9b309ef233dc19174dfb519a47faa560
#
_cell.length_a   1.000
_cell.length_b   1.000
_cell.length_c   1.000
_cell.angle_alpha   90.00
_cell.angle_beta   90.00
_cell.angle_gamma   90.00
#
_symmetry.space_group_name_H-M   'P 1'
#
loop_
_entity.id
_entity.type
_entity.pdbx_description
1 polymer ?
#
loop_
_entity_poly.entity_id
_entity_poly.type
_entity_poly.pdbx_seq_one_letter_code
_entity_poly.pdbx_strand_id
1 'polypeptide(L)'
;MPHMLVAGSTGSGKSVCINTIIAGILYKARPEEVKMILVDPKVVELSNYNGIPHLLTPVVTDSKKAASALHWAVAEMERRYKAFADNHVREINSYNAQAAEKMPFIVIIIDELADLMMVAKVDVEDAILRLAQKARAAGIHLILATQRPSVDVITGIVKANIPSRIAFAVSSQTDSRTILDMGGAEKLLGKGDMLFYPIGTNKPVRVQGAFVSDGELNKIVDFIKKQSIPVEYSEEVTQQVLESDTKGSNAVSENGNDLMSDELFEDAVRLVMDIGQASSSMLQRKFRIGYTRAARLVDCMEELGIVEPSVGV
;
A
#
# COMPACT_ATOMS: atom_id res chain seq x y z
N MET A 1 -2.89 -10.99 -15.79
CA MET A 1 -1.57 -10.43 -15.50
C MET A 1 -1.09 -11.01 -14.17
N PRO A 2 0.12 -11.52 -14.01
CA PRO A 2 0.64 -11.93 -12.70
C PRO A 2 1.10 -10.70 -11.90
N HIS A 3 1.29 -10.88 -10.58
CA HIS A 3 2.01 -9.88 -9.79
C HIS A 3 3.45 -9.78 -10.29
N MET A 4 4.04 -8.59 -10.26
CA MET A 4 5.34 -8.32 -10.86
C MET A 4 6.22 -7.46 -9.95
N LEU A 5 7.47 -7.84 -9.82
CA LEU A 5 8.53 -7.04 -9.21
C LEU A 5 9.37 -6.39 -10.31
N VAL A 6 9.61 -5.08 -10.18
CA VAL A 6 10.41 -4.29 -11.14
C VAL A 6 11.51 -3.58 -10.37
N ALA A 7 12.77 -3.90 -10.64
CA ALA A 7 13.88 -3.28 -9.92
C ALA A 7 15.02 -2.84 -10.85
N GLY A 8 15.76 -1.82 -10.44
CA GLY A 8 16.91 -1.31 -11.18
C GLY A 8 17.40 0.02 -10.64
N SER A 9 18.63 0.37 -10.92
CA SER A 9 19.25 1.62 -10.50
C SER A 9 18.59 2.86 -11.12
N THR A 10 18.80 4.02 -10.55
CA THR A 10 18.33 5.29 -11.12
C THR A 10 18.85 5.46 -12.55
N GLY A 11 17.99 5.90 -13.47
CA GLY A 11 18.32 6.09 -14.88
C GLY A 11 18.39 4.80 -15.71
N SER A 12 18.13 3.62 -15.12
CA SER A 12 18.15 2.34 -15.84
C SER A 12 16.95 2.12 -16.78
N GLY A 13 15.86 2.88 -16.60
CA GLY A 13 14.63 2.77 -17.40
C GLY A 13 13.41 2.25 -16.61
N LYS A 14 13.53 2.06 -15.28
CA LYS A 14 12.44 1.58 -14.41
C LYS A 14 11.18 2.43 -14.52
N SER A 15 11.28 3.75 -14.32
CA SER A 15 10.14 4.68 -14.35
C SER A 15 9.50 4.74 -15.72
N VAL A 16 10.30 4.74 -16.79
CA VAL A 16 9.79 4.67 -18.16
C VAL A 16 8.99 3.37 -18.39
N CYS A 17 9.47 2.25 -17.89
CA CYS A 17 8.74 0.98 -17.98
C CYS A 17 7.40 1.04 -17.24
N ILE A 18 7.35 1.58 -16.04
CA ILE A 18 6.11 1.74 -15.28
C ILE A 18 5.13 2.62 -16.06
N ASN A 19 5.58 3.76 -16.55
CA ASN A 19 4.78 4.65 -17.38
C ASN A 19 4.30 3.98 -18.67
N THR A 20 5.13 3.16 -19.30
CA THR A 20 4.74 2.36 -20.48
C THR A 20 3.65 1.33 -20.15
N ILE A 21 3.73 0.69 -18.97
CA ILE A 21 2.70 -0.25 -18.50
C ILE A 21 1.38 0.50 -18.27
N ILE A 22 1.41 1.64 -17.56
CA ILE A 22 0.22 2.46 -17.32
C ILE A 22 -0.39 2.92 -18.64
N ALA A 23 0.41 3.49 -19.55
CA ALA A 23 -0.03 3.89 -20.86
C ALA A 23 -0.67 2.72 -21.64
N GLY A 24 -0.05 1.54 -21.58
CA GLY A 24 -0.58 0.32 -22.22
C GLY A 24 -1.95 -0.10 -21.65
N ILE A 25 -2.20 0.10 -20.35
CA ILE A 25 -3.52 -0.13 -19.73
C ILE A 25 -4.50 0.91 -20.25
N LEU A 26 -4.15 2.19 -20.19
CA LEU A 26 -5.00 3.31 -20.61
C LEU A 26 -5.41 3.25 -22.09
N TYR A 27 -4.57 2.65 -22.95
CA TYR A 27 -4.91 2.44 -24.36
C TYR A 27 -5.87 1.28 -24.59
N LYS A 28 -5.95 0.31 -23.69
CA LYS A 28 -6.64 -0.97 -23.93
C LYS A 28 -7.87 -1.19 -23.09
N ALA A 29 -8.01 -0.49 -21.96
CA ALA A 29 -9.05 -0.73 -20.98
C ALA A 29 -9.78 0.57 -20.64
N ARG A 30 -11.10 0.45 -20.46
CA ARG A 30 -11.95 1.53 -19.96
C ARG A 30 -11.91 1.58 -18.43
N PRO A 31 -12.33 2.71 -17.81
CA PRO A 31 -12.39 2.82 -16.35
C PRO A 31 -13.29 1.79 -15.66
N GLU A 32 -14.32 1.28 -16.38
CA GLU A 32 -15.22 0.23 -15.87
C GLU A 32 -14.57 -1.17 -15.94
N GLU A 33 -13.54 -1.33 -16.76
CA GLU A 33 -12.82 -2.60 -16.92
C GLU A 33 -11.61 -2.71 -16.03
N VAL A 34 -10.88 -1.58 -15.83
CA VAL A 34 -9.66 -1.53 -15.00
C VAL A 34 -9.64 -0.27 -14.16
N LYS A 35 -9.45 -0.45 -12.88
CA LYS A 35 -9.16 0.61 -11.92
C LYS A 35 -7.72 0.51 -11.43
N MET A 36 -7.15 1.62 -10.97
CA MET A 36 -5.77 1.66 -10.50
C MET A 36 -5.64 2.37 -9.15
N ILE A 37 -4.69 1.90 -8.34
CA ILE A 37 -4.14 2.62 -7.19
C ILE A 37 -2.66 2.85 -7.49
N LEU A 38 -2.26 4.10 -7.53
CA LEU A 38 -0.88 4.51 -7.80
C LEU A 38 -0.27 5.05 -6.50
N VAL A 39 0.93 4.56 -6.16
CA VAL A 39 1.68 4.95 -4.98
C VAL A 39 3.02 5.51 -5.41
N ASP A 40 3.24 6.81 -5.13
CA ASP A 40 4.46 7.54 -5.46
C ASP A 40 4.94 8.37 -4.25
N PRO A 41 5.70 7.77 -3.33
CA PRO A 41 6.16 8.46 -2.12
C PRO A 41 7.09 9.66 -2.41
N LYS A 42 7.66 9.73 -3.60
CA LYS A 42 8.59 10.79 -4.00
C LYS A 42 7.92 11.97 -4.71
N VAL A 43 6.65 11.80 -5.11
CA VAL A 43 5.85 12.83 -5.83
C VAL A 43 6.54 13.29 -7.14
N VAL A 44 7.17 12.38 -7.87
CA VAL A 44 7.96 12.71 -9.05
C VAL A 44 7.41 12.05 -10.32
N GLU A 45 7.06 10.76 -10.24
CA GLU A 45 6.89 9.93 -11.42
C GLU A 45 5.42 9.76 -11.85
N LEU A 46 4.47 9.71 -10.87
CA LEU A 46 3.09 9.31 -11.14
C LEU A 46 2.06 10.41 -10.91
N SER A 47 2.45 11.58 -10.43
CA SER A 47 1.54 12.70 -10.09
C SER A 47 0.72 13.20 -11.28
N ASN A 48 1.23 13.08 -12.51
CA ASN A 48 0.56 13.50 -13.74
C ASN A 48 -0.75 12.73 -14.00
N TYR A 49 -0.88 11.52 -13.45
CA TYR A 49 -2.07 10.69 -13.60
C TYR A 49 -3.25 11.13 -12.73
N ASN A 50 -3.06 12.05 -11.77
CA ASN A 50 -4.18 12.56 -10.98
C ASN A 50 -5.28 13.12 -11.88
N GLY A 51 -6.53 12.78 -11.58
CA GLY A 51 -7.69 13.23 -12.33
C GLY A 51 -8.05 12.40 -13.56
N ILE A 52 -7.46 11.19 -13.74
CA ILE A 52 -7.99 10.22 -14.71
C ILE A 52 -9.06 9.33 -14.08
N PRO A 53 -10.11 8.93 -14.81
CA PRO A 53 -11.23 8.16 -14.26
C PRO A 53 -10.87 6.71 -13.89
N HIS A 54 -9.69 6.24 -14.25
CA HIS A 54 -9.18 4.93 -13.87
C HIS A 54 -8.68 4.86 -12.42
N LEU A 55 -8.45 5.99 -11.75
CA LEU A 55 -7.96 5.98 -10.38
C LEU A 55 -9.08 5.74 -9.37
N LEU A 56 -8.84 4.87 -8.38
CA LEU A 56 -9.71 4.66 -7.21
C LEU A 56 -9.52 5.72 -6.13
N THR A 57 -8.36 6.34 -6.08
CA THR A 57 -7.99 7.40 -5.14
C THR A 57 -6.96 8.31 -5.82
N PRO A 58 -6.79 9.56 -5.42
CA PRO A 58 -5.63 10.34 -5.84
C PRO A 58 -4.33 9.56 -5.64
N VAL A 59 -3.30 9.88 -6.42
CA VAL A 59 -1.98 9.24 -6.26
C VAL A 59 -1.54 9.36 -4.81
N VAL A 60 -1.27 8.21 -4.19
CA VAL A 60 -0.91 8.12 -2.77
C VAL A 60 0.56 8.47 -2.61
N THR A 61 0.85 9.53 -1.86
CA THR A 61 2.21 10.05 -1.70
C THR A 61 2.80 9.79 -0.32
N ASP A 62 1.99 9.42 0.65
CA ASP A 62 2.41 9.08 2.00
C ASP A 62 2.54 7.57 2.19
N SER A 63 3.64 7.11 2.84
CA SER A 63 3.92 5.69 3.00
C SER A 63 2.96 4.97 3.97
N LYS A 64 2.42 5.67 4.98
CA LYS A 64 1.41 5.08 5.89
C LYS A 64 0.08 4.93 5.16
N LYS A 65 -0.29 5.95 4.39
CA LYS A 65 -1.48 5.92 3.54
C LYS A 65 -1.39 4.81 2.49
N ALA A 66 -0.20 4.56 1.96
CA ALA A 66 0.04 3.44 1.05
C ALA A 66 -0.20 2.07 1.71
N ALA A 67 0.22 1.89 2.97
CA ALA A 67 -0.09 0.67 3.73
C ALA A 67 -1.61 0.51 3.90
N SER A 68 -2.33 1.59 4.23
CA SER A 68 -3.80 1.57 4.35
C SER A 68 -4.49 1.21 3.02
N ALA A 69 -4.00 1.72 1.89
CA ALA A 69 -4.51 1.36 0.57
C ALA A 69 -4.28 -0.12 0.24
N LEU A 70 -3.16 -0.71 0.67
CA LEU A 70 -2.92 -2.14 0.54
C LEU A 70 -3.86 -2.97 1.43
N HIS A 71 -4.13 -2.54 2.65
CA HIS A 71 -5.11 -3.18 3.54
C HIS A 71 -6.52 -3.11 2.97
N TRP A 72 -6.92 -1.98 2.38
CA TRP A 72 -8.17 -1.88 1.64
C TRP A 72 -8.24 -2.92 0.51
N ALA A 73 -7.17 -3.07 -0.26
CA ALA A 73 -7.13 -4.05 -1.35
C ALA A 73 -7.28 -5.49 -0.84
N VAL A 74 -6.77 -5.79 0.35
CA VAL A 74 -6.99 -7.09 1.01
C VAL A 74 -8.47 -7.28 1.37
N ALA A 75 -9.11 -6.27 1.97
CA ALA A 75 -10.53 -6.32 2.29
C ALA A 75 -11.41 -6.45 1.02
N GLU A 76 -11.08 -5.71 -0.02
CA GLU A 76 -11.76 -5.82 -1.33
C GLU A 76 -11.60 -7.21 -1.96
N MET A 77 -10.42 -7.81 -1.85
CA MET A 77 -10.19 -9.18 -2.28
C MET A 77 -11.12 -10.15 -1.54
N GLU A 78 -11.25 -10.03 -0.23
CA GLU A 78 -12.12 -10.87 0.59
C GLU A 78 -13.61 -10.65 0.25
N ARG A 79 -14.02 -9.41 0.03
CA ARG A 79 -15.36 -9.06 -0.44
C ARG A 79 -15.68 -9.73 -1.77
N ARG A 80 -14.74 -9.70 -2.72
CA ARG A 80 -14.89 -10.37 -4.02
C ARG A 80 -15.03 -11.87 -3.89
N TYR A 81 -14.23 -12.51 -3.05
CA TYR A 81 -14.36 -13.95 -2.80
C TYR A 81 -15.70 -14.33 -2.20
N LYS A 82 -16.27 -13.51 -1.32
CA LYS A 82 -17.64 -13.71 -0.81
C LYS A 82 -18.66 -13.65 -1.94
N ALA A 83 -18.59 -12.62 -2.79
CA ALA A 83 -19.46 -12.51 -3.95
C ALA A 83 -19.29 -13.69 -4.94
N PHE A 84 -18.08 -14.20 -5.12
CA PHE A 84 -17.83 -15.38 -5.95
C PHE A 84 -18.47 -16.64 -5.36
N ALA A 85 -18.39 -16.83 -4.06
CA ALA A 85 -19.02 -17.95 -3.38
C ALA A 85 -20.56 -17.90 -3.52
N ASP A 86 -21.16 -16.73 -3.31
CA ASP A 86 -22.59 -16.50 -3.43
C ASP A 86 -23.11 -16.77 -4.88
N ASN A 87 -22.26 -16.55 -5.88
CA ASN A 87 -22.57 -16.79 -7.30
C ASN A 87 -22.01 -18.11 -7.87
N HIS A 88 -21.47 -18.98 -7.01
CA HIS A 88 -20.91 -20.29 -7.37
C HIS A 88 -19.81 -20.24 -8.45
N VAL A 89 -19.00 -19.19 -8.44
CA VAL A 89 -17.85 -19.01 -9.32
C VAL A 89 -16.53 -18.95 -8.52
N ARG A 90 -15.38 -19.06 -9.21
CA ARG A 90 -14.06 -19.11 -8.55
C ARG A 90 -13.15 -17.94 -8.87
N GLU A 91 -13.49 -17.15 -9.89
CA GLU A 91 -12.66 -16.07 -10.38
C GLU A 91 -13.46 -14.95 -11.03
N ILE A 92 -12.84 -13.78 -11.14
CA ILE A 92 -13.46 -12.57 -11.68
C ILE A 92 -14.00 -12.73 -13.11
N ASN A 93 -13.30 -13.48 -13.98
CA ASN A 93 -13.76 -13.66 -15.36
C ASN A 93 -15.10 -14.43 -15.41
N SER A 94 -15.19 -15.49 -14.62
CA SER A 94 -16.42 -16.29 -14.51
C SER A 94 -17.55 -15.48 -13.86
N TYR A 95 -17.24 -14.65 -12.86
CA TYR A 95 -18.20 -13.73 -12.26
C TYR A 95 -18.71 -12.72 -13.29
N ASN A 96 -17.80 -12.01 -13.96
CA ASN A 96 -18.13 -10.97 -14.94
C ASN A 96 -18.85 -11.51 -16.19
N ALA A 97 -18.75 -12.80 -16.48
CA ALA A 97 -19.47 -13.42 -17.59
C ALA A 97 -20.98 -13.55 -17.33
N GLN A 98 -21.41 -13.61 -16.07
CA GLN A 98 -22.80 -13.81 -15.68
C GLN A 98 -23.41 -12.65 -14.87
N ALA A 99 -22.58 -11.77 -14.29
CA ALA A 99 -23.04 -10.65 -13.49
C ALA A 99 -23.65 -9.54 -14.36
N ALA A 100 -24.74 -8.94 -13.89
CA ALA A 100 -25.33 -7.75 -14.48
C ALA A 100 -24.41 -6.54 -14.32
N GLU A 101 -23.79 -6.41 -13.15
CA GLU A 101 -22.76 -5.40 -12.85
C GLU A 101 -21.41 -6.08 -12.74
N LYS A 102 -20.49 -5.68 -13.61
CA LYS A 102 -19.15 -6.27 -13.68
C LYS A 102 -18.22 -5.63 -12.68
N MET A 103 -17.34 -6.42 -12.08
CA MET A 103 -16.24 -5.93 -11.24
C MET A 103 -15.05 -5.56 -12.12
N PRO A 104 -14.47 -4.36 -11.98
CA PRO A 104 -13.23 -4.01 -12.67
C PRO A 104 -12.04 -4.82 -12.14
N PHE A 105 -11.04 -5.05 -12.98
CA PHE A 105 -9.72 -5.43 -12.50
C PHE A 105 -9.10 -4.26 -11.74
N ILE A 106 -8.28 -4.56 -10.74
CA ILE A 106 -7.56 -3.54 -9.97
C ILE A 106 -6.07 -3.77 -10.15
N VAL A 107 -5.35 -2.72 -10.54
CA VAL A 107 -3.89 -2.74 -10.65
C VAL A 107 -3.31 -1.75 -9.64
N ILE A 108 -2.52 -2.27 -8.71
CA ILE A 108 -1.83 -1.47 -7.69
C ILE A 108 -0.38 -1.35 -8.10
N ILE A 109 0.10 -0.12 -8.28
CA ILE A 109 1.46 0.17 -8.71
C ILE A 109 2.16 0.97 -7.62
N ILE A 110 3.27 0.43 -7.10
CA ILE A 110 4.13 1.08 -6.12
C ILE A 110 5.44 1.42 -6.81
N ASP A 111 5.76 2.71 -6.97
CA ASP A 111 6.99 3.14 -7.65
C ASP A 111 8.25 2.92 -6.81
N GLU A 112 8.17 3.07 -5.49
CA GLU A 112 9.32 2.84 -4.60
C GLU A 112 8.91 2.05 -3.35
N LEU A 113 9.05 0.74 -3.42
CA LEU A 113 8.74 -0.15 -2.30
C LEU A 113 9.64 0.11 -1.09
N ALA A 114 10.90 0.53 -1.31
CA ALA A 114 11.85 0.78 -0.22
C ALA A 114 11.32 1.82 0.77
N ASP A 115 10.66 2.87 0.28
CA ASP A 115 10.17 3.94 1.14
C ASP A 115 9.00 3.47 2.03
N LEU A 116 8.18 2.53 1.55
CA LEU A 116 7.13 1.90 2.34
C LEU A 116 7.71 0.95 3.40
N MET A 117 8.70 0.14 2.99
CA MET A 117 9.37 -0.81 3.88
C MET A 117 10.14 -0.16 5.02
N MET A 118 10.59 1.09 4.84
CA MET A 118 11.23 1.86 5.90
C MET A 118 10.25 2.37 6.96
N VAL A 119 8.98 2.58 6.62
CA VAL A 119 8.00 3.22 7.50
C VAL A 119 7.04 2.21 8.13
N ALA A 120 6.57 1.24 7.35
CA ALA A 120 5.51 0.32 7.75
C ALA A 120 5.78 -1.13 7.26
N LYS A 121 6.99 -1.64 7.50
CA LYS A 121 7.47 -2.91 6.96
C LYS A 121 6.50 -4.07 7.21
N VAL A 122 6.09 -4.26 8.45
CA VAL A 122 5.26 -5.41 8.86
C VAL A 122 3.92 -5.38 8.15
N ASP A 123 3.25 -4.24 8.14
CA ASP A 123 1.92 -4.07 7.53
C ASP A 123 1.99 -4.24 6.01
N VAL A 124 3.02 -3.67 5.39
CA VAL A 124 3.24 -3.76 3.93
C VAL A 124 3.55 -5.20 3.52
N GLU A 125 4.45 -5.90 4.24
CA GLU A 125 4.77 -7.30 3.95
C GLU A 125 3.56 -8.23 4.12
N ASP A 126 2.77 -8.06 5.19
CA ASP A 126 1.55 -8.87 5.40
C ASP A 126 0.53 -8.63 4.28
N ALA A 127 0.26 -7.40 3.93
CA ALA A 127 -0.67 -7.07 2.86
C ALA A 127 -0.19 -7.62 1.50
N ILE A 128 1.10 -7.45 1.16
CA ILE A 128 1.68 -8.02 -0.07
C ILE A 128 1.57 -9.54 -0.07
N LEU A 129 1.89 -10.21 1.04
CA LEU A 129 1.79 -11.67 1.16
C LEU A 129 0.37 -12.16 0.88
N ARG A 130 -0.62 -11.57 1.54
CA ARG A 130 -2.05 -11.94 1.38
C ARG A 130 -2.54 -11.72 -0.05
N LEU A 131 -2.23 -10.55 -0.63
CA LEU A 131 -2.60 -10.23 -2.01
C LEU A 131 -1.89 -11.14 -3.01
N ALA A 132 -0.58 -11.34 -2.89
CA ALA A 132 0.17 -12.13 -3.84
C ALA A 132 -0.26 -13.61 -3.88
N GLN A 133 -0.74 -14.16 -2.75
CA GLN A 133 -1.23 -15.53 -2.68
C GLN A 133 -2.61 -15.73 -3.29
N LYS A 134 -3.51 -14.76 -3.17
CA LYS A 134 -4.93 -14.97 -3.47
C LYS A 134 -5.54 -13.96 -4.46
N ALA A 135 -5.00 -12.75 -4.58
CA ALA A 135 -5.68 -11.66 -5.26
C ALA A 135 -5.80 -11.84 -6.79
N ARG A 136 -4.99 -12.73 -7.39
CA ARG A 136 -5.02 -12.97 -8.84
C ARG A 136 -6.40 -13.44 -9.34
N ALA A 137 -7.02 -14.39 -8.66
CA ALA A 137 -8.36 -14.85 -9.04
C ALA A 137 -9.44 -13.80 -8.78
N ALA A 138 -9.23 -12.92 -7.79
CA ALA A 138 -10.09 -11.78 -7.51
C ALA A 138 -9.89 -10.61 -8.48
N GLY A 139 -8.95 -10.70 -9.44
CA GLY A 139 -8.68 -9.65 -10.43
C GLY A 139 -7.89 -8.46 -9.86
N ILE A 140 -7.13 -8.65 -8.78
CA ILE A 140 -6.29 -7.60 -8.18
C ILE A 140 -4.83 -7.97 -8.43
N HIS A 141 -4.06 -7.04 -8.97
CA HIS A 141 -2.68 -7.25 -9.42
C HIS A 141 -1.73 -6.22 -8.83
N LEU A 142 -0.53 -6.67 -8.44
CA LEU A 142 0.52 -5.83 -7.87
C LEU A 142 1.65 -5.64 -8.87
N ILE A 143 2.12 -4.40 -9.01
CA ILE A 143 3.40 -4.05 -9.62
C ILE A 143 4.21 -3.33 -8.54
N LEU A 144 5.21 -4.03 -8.01
CA LEU A 144 6.07 -3.49 -6.97
C LEU A 144 7.39 -3.06 -7.61
N ALA A 145 7.71 -1.78 -7.51
CA ALA A 145 8.96 -1.29 -8.06
C ALA A 145 9.89 -0.73 -6.97
N THR A 146 11.20 -0.79 -7.23
CA THR A 146 12.21 -0.20 -6.33
C THR A 146 13.49 0.14 -7.09
N GLN A 147 14.12 1.24 -6.67
CA GLN A 147 15.48 1.61 -7.09
C GLN A 147 16.55 1.10 -6.12
N ARG A 148 16.12 0.51 -4.98
CA ARG A 148 17.00 -0.01 -3.92
C ARG A 148 16.84 -1.53 -3.79
N PRO A 149 17.52 -2.34 -4.63
CA PRO A 149 17.38 -3.79 -4.63
C PRO A 149 18.16 -4.43 -3.47
N SER A 150 17.86 -4.06 -2.23
CA SER A 150 18.44 -4.67 -1.04
C SER A 150 17.58 -5.82 -0.52
N VAL A 151 18.16 -6.71 0.28
CA VAL A 151 17.44 -7.84 0.90
C VAL A 151 16.39 -7.40 1.92
N ASP A 152 16.53 -6.19 2.47
CA ASP A 152 15.56 -5.60 3.39
C ASP A 152 14.30 -5.10 2.69
N VAL A 153 14.40 -4.79 1.40
CA VAL A 153 13.30 -4.33 0.54
C VAL A 153 12.71 -5.49 -0.25
N ILE A 154 13.55 -6.24 -0.96
CA ILE A 154 13.16 -7.44 -1.71
C ILE A 154 13.39 -8.66 -0.83
N THR A 155 12.53 -8.79 0.19
CA THR A 155 12.64 -9.86 1.19
C THR A 155 12.32 -11.23 0.61
N GLY A 156 12.66 -12.28 1.35
CA GLY A 156 12.31 -13.66 0.98
C GLY A 156 10.80 -13.84 0.81
N ILE A 157 9.98 -13.15 1.62
CA ILE A 157 8.51 -13.18 1.53
C ILE A 157 8.04 -12.59 0.19
N VAL A 158 8.55 -11.42 -0.17
CA VAL A 158 8.22 -10.77 -1.45
C VAL A 158 8.62 -11.65 -2.62
N LYS A 159 9.84 -12.18 -2.63
CA LYS A 159 10.35 -13.04 -3.74
C LYS A 159 9.59 -14.35 -3.90
N ALA A 160 9.21 -14.98 -2.80
CA ALA A 160 8.48 -16.25 -2.85
C ALA A 160 7.07 -16.10 -3.43
N ASN A 161 6.45 -14.94 -3.26
CA ASN A 161 5.06 -14.71 -3.64
C ASN A 161 4.90 -13.90 -4.93
N ILE A 162 5.96 -13.20 -5.38
CA ILE A 162 5.98 -12.44 -6.64
C ILE A 162 7.04 -13.04 -7.58
N PRO A 163 6.69 -14.10 -8.30
CA PRO A 163 7.67 -14.84 -9.09
C PRO A 163 8.03 -14.18 -10.42
N SER A 164 7.18 -13.31 -10.97
CA SER A 164 7.50 -12.60 -12.22
C SER A 164 8.31 -11.35 -11.90
N ARG A 165 9.46 -11.21 -12.55
CA ARG A 165 10.42 -10.16 -12.22
C ARG A 165 10.97 -9.48 -13.46
N ILE A 166 11.22 -8.17 -13.35
CA ILE A 166 11.98 -7.38 -14.31
C ILE A 166 13.17 -6.78 -13.57
N ALA A 167 14.36 -7.06 -14.04
CA ALA A 167 15.57 -6.40 -13.60
C ALA A 167 16.12 -5.49 -14.70
N PHE A 168 16.18 -4.21 -14.43
CA PHE A 168 16.96 -3.25 -15.21
C PHE A 168 18.42 -3.25 -14.76
N ALA A 169 19.26 -2.46 -15.41
CA ALA A 169 20.67 -2.32 -15.04
C ALA A 169 20.83 -1.97 -13.54
N VAL A 170 21.72 -2.69 -12.88
CA VAL A 170 22.09 -2.50 -11.47
C VAL A 170 23.59 -2.34 -11.32
N SER A 171 24.04 -1.84 -10.15
CA SER A 171 25.44 -1.50 -9.91
C SER A 171 26.30 -2.72 -9.59
N SER A 172 25.70 -3.82 -9.09
CA SER A 172 26.46 -4.98 -8.64
C SER A 172 25.78 -6.30 -8.99
N GLN A 173 26.59 -7.38 -9.04
CA GLN A 173 26.06 -8.74 -9.18
C GLN A 173 25.22 -9.15 -7.96
N THR A 174 25.50 -8.59 -6.78
CA THR A 174 24.70 -8.82 -5.56
C THR A 174 23.29 -8.31 -5.75
N ASP A 175 23.13 -7.09 -6.29
CA ASP A 175 21.82 -6.51 -6.59
C ASP A 175 21.06 -7.37 -7.61
N SER A 176 21.74 -7.84 -8.66
CA SER A 176 21.14 -8.75 -9.64
C SER A 176 20.63 -10.03 -8.98
N ARG A 177 21.42 -10.63 -8.08
CA ARG A 177 21.00 -11.83 -7.33
C ARG A 177 19.85 -11.55 -6.37
N THR A 178 19.82 -10.37 -5.78
CA THR A 178 18.71 -9.97 -4.91
C THR A 178 17.39 -9.93 -5.69
N ILE A 179 17.41 -9.46 -6.94
CA ILE A 179 16.21 -9.36 -7.79
C ILE A 179 15.86 -10.70 -8.43
N LEU A 180 16.82 -11.32 -9.10
CA LEU A 180 16.60 -12.46 -10.03
C LEU A 180 17.01 -13.83 -9.47
N ASP A 181 17.62 -13.88 -8.28
CA ASP A 181 18.32 -15.03 -7.72
C ASP A 181 19.54 -15.49 -8.59
N MET A 182 19.93 -14.66 -9.55
CA MET A 182 21.09 -14.90 -10.45
C MET A 182 21.75 -13.58 -10.85
N GLY A 183 23.00 -13.67 -11.32
CA GLY A 183 23.71 -12.53 -11.91
C GLY A 183 23.23 -12.24 -13.34
N GLY A 184 23.59 -11.09 -13.87
CA GLY A 184 23.34 -10.69 -15.26
C GLY A 184 22.80 -9.29 -15.43
N ALA A 185 22.02 -8.76 -14.49
CA ALA A 185 21.49 -7.41 -14.59
C ALA A 185 22.58 -6.32 -14.46
N GLU A 186 23.72 -6.64 -13.83
CA GLU A 186 24.89 -5.78 -13.78
C GLU A 186 25.60 -5.58 -15.13
N LYS A 187 25.23 -6.39 -16.12
CA LYS A 187 25.81 -6.32 -17.49
C LYS A 187 24.89 -5.62 -18.49
N LEU A 188 23.73 -5.16 -18.03
CA LEU A 188 22.78 -4.45 -18.87
C LEU A 188 23.25 -3.02 -19.18
N LEU A 189 22.86 -2.52 -20.33
CA LEU A 189 23.32 -1.25 -20.87
C LEU A 189 22.60 -0.02 -20.28
N GLY A 190 21.51 -0.24 -19.52
CA GLY A 190 20.64 0.84 -19.07
C GLY A 190 19.63 1.31 -20.15
N LYS A 191 18.95 2.44 -19.90
CA LYS A 191 17.98 3.03 -20.84
C LYS A 191 16.93 2.06 -21.37
N GLY A 192 16.40 1.19 -20.49
CA GLY A 192 15.34 0.25 -20.86
C GLY A 192 15.82 -1.14 -21.23
N ASP A 193 17.12 -1.39 -21.26
CA ASP A 193 17.68 -2.75 -21.40
C ASP A 193 17.40 -3.51 -20.09
N MET A 194 16.70 -4.65 -20.18
CA MET A 194 16.22 -5.38 -19.01
C MET A 194 16.29 -6.89 -19.17
N LEU A 195 16.30 -7.58 -18.06
CA LEU A 195 16.04 -9.01 -17.96
C LEU A 195 14.62 -9.23 -17.47
N PHE A 196 13.78 -9.80 -18.32
CA PHE A 196 12.41 -10.19 -17.99
C PHE A 196 12.37 -11.67 -17.62
N TYR A 197 11.93 -11.94 -16.41
CA TYR A 197 11.85 -13.30 -15.85
C TYR A 197 10.40 -13.61 -15.47
N PRO A 198 9.56 -14.03 -16.43
CA PRO A 198 8.18 -14.39 -16.17
C PRO A 198 8.06 -15.74 -15.45
N ILE A 199 6.97 -15.92 -14.72
CA ILE A 199 6.62 -17.21 -14.11
C ILE A 199 6.54 -18.30 -15.18
N GLY A 200 7.06 -19.49 -14.86
CA GLY A 200 7.02 -20.67 -15.76
C GLY A 200 8.20 -20.76 -16.74
N THR A 201 9.14 -19.84 -16.67
CA THR A 201 10.39 -19.92 -17.44
C THR A 201 11.57 -20.30 -16.54
N ASN A 202 12.56 -20.99 -17.10
CA ASN A 202 13.77 -21.38 -16.38
C ASN A 202 14.91 -20.36 -16.50
N LYS A 203 14.78 -19.39 -17.40
CA LYS A 203 15.79 -18.36 -17.66
C LYS A 203 15.11 -17.03 -17.99
N PRO A 204 15.69 -15.91 -17.55
CA PRO A 204 15.21 -14.59 -17.98
C PRO A 204 15.50 -14.36 -19.46
N VAL A 205 14.65 -13.59 -20.09
CA VAL A 205 14.81 -13.13 -21.47
C VAL A 205 15.28 -11.67 -21.45
N ARG A 206 16.33 -11.35 -22.22
CA ARG A 206 16.77 -9.97 -22.38
C ARG A 206 15.83 -9.24 -23.34
N VAL A 207 15.29 -8.12 -22.90
CA VAL A 207 14.30 -7.32 -23.64
C VAL A 207 14.72 -5.86 -23.60
N GLN A 208 14.53 -5.17 -24.72
CA GLN A 208 14.61 -3.70 -24.74
C GLN A 208 13.23 -3.14 -24.50
N GLY A 209 13.05 -2.38 -23.42
CA GLY A 209 11.82 -1.66 -23.11
C GLY A 209 11.53 -0.55 -24.11
N ALA A 210 10.26 -0.34 -24.40
CA ALA A 210 9.83 0.79 -25.22
C ALA A 210 10.09 2.11 -24.45
N PHE A 211 10.41 3.16 -25.18
CA PHE A 211 10.54 4.50 -24.64
C PHE A 211 9.27 5.30 -24.95
N VAL A 212 8.72 5.91 -23.91
CA VAL A 212 7.62 6.88 -24.02
C VAL A 212 8.11 8.16 -23.34
N SER A 213 8.07 9.27 -24.04
CA SER A 213 8.47 10.57 -23.53
C SER A 213 7.38 11.18 -22.64
N ASP A 214 7.75 12.10 -21.74
CA ASP A 214 6.80 12.83 -20.90
C ASP A 214 5.75 13.60 -21.72
N GLY A 215 6.16 14.15 -22.88
CA GLY A 215 5.24 14.82 -23.79
C GLY A 215 4.19 13.88 -24.41
N GLU A 216 4.53 12.62 -24.68
CA GLU A 216 3.59 11.61 -25.15
C GLU A 216 2.66 11.16 -24.02
N LEU A 217 3.19 10.95 -22.81
CA LEU A 217 2.39 10.62 -21.63
C LEU A 217 1.36 11.71 -21.32
N ASN A 218 1.79 12.97 -21.32
CA ASN A 218 0.88 14.10 -21.10
C ASN A 218 -0.24 14.14 -22.14
N LYS A 219 0.06 13.87 -23.41
CA LYS A 219 -0.98 13.80 -24.46
C LYS A 219 -2.00 12.69 -24.19
N ILE A 220 -1.56 11.51 -23.70
CA ILE A 220 -2.46 10.40 -23.35
C ILE A 220 -3.36 10.82 -22.19
N VAL A 221 -2.77 11.35 -21.11
CA VAL A 221 -3.50 11.80 -19.93
C VAL A 221 -4.49 12.90 -20.24
N ASP A 222 -4.08 13.90 -21.01
CA ASP A 222 -4.94 15.01 -21.45
C ASP A 222 -6.10 14.51 -22.31
N PHE A 223 -5.85 13.56 -23.21
CA PHE A 223 -6.89 12.96 -24.04
C PHE A 223 -7.95 12.26 -23.16
N ILE A 224 -7.52 11.48 -22.15
CA ILE A 224 -8.43 10.78 -21.25
C ILE A 224 -9.24 11.78 -20.42
N LYS A 225 -8.60 12.81 -19.86
CA LYS A 225 -9.28 13.85 -19.08
C LYS A 225 -10.31 14.64 -19.90
N LYS A 226 -10.05 14.85 -21.18
CA LYS A 226 -10.98 15.54 -22.10
C LYS A 226 -12.22 14.74 -22.48
N GLN A 227 -12.24 13.43 -22.23
CA GLN A 227 -13.41 12.60 -22.50
C GLN A 227 -14.59 12.86 -21.55
N SER A 228 -14.44 13.74 -20.56
CA SER A 228 -15.49 14.15 -19.60
C SER A 228 -16.14 12.97 -18.85
N ILE A 229 -15.42 11.85 -18.70
CA ILE A 229 -15.84 10.76 -17.85
C ILE A 229 -15.68 11.23 -16.40
N PRO A 230 -16.73 11.14 -15.55
CA PRO A 230 -16.62 11.56 -14.17
C PRO A 230 -15.48 10.84 -13.46
N VAL A 231 -14.69 11.60 -12.70
CA VAL A 231 -13.67 11.04 -11.82
C VAL A 231 -14.33 10.78 -10.47
N GLU A 232 -14.71 9.55 -10.25
CA GLU A 232 -15.31 9.12 -8.98
C GLU A 232 -14.25 8.36 -8.20
N TYR A 233 -13.63 9.04 -7.24
CA TYR A 233 -12.77 8.35 -6.27
C TYR A 233 -13.63 7.54 -5.31
N SER A 234 -13.18 6.34 -4.97
CA SER A 234 -13.84 5.51 -3.96
C SER A 234 -13.72 6.18 -2.59
N GLU A 235 -14.87 6.50 -1.99
CA GLU A 235 -14.91 7.04 -0.63
C GLU A 235 -14.27 6.09 0.37
N GLU A 236 -14.50 4.78 0.24
CA GLU A 236 -13.92 3.75 1.10
C GLU A 236 -12.39 3.74 1.06
N VAL A 237 -11.78 3.79 -0.14
CA VAL A 237 -10.31 3.86 -0.28
C VAL A 237 -9.81 5.18 0.30
N THR A 238 -10.49 6.27 -0.03
CA THR A 238 -10.05 7.61 0.37
C THR A 238 -10.17 7.80 1.89
N GLN A 239 -11.24 7.32 2.51
CA GLN A 239 -11.41 7.34 3.96
C GLN A 239 -10.36 6.49 4.68
N GLN A 240 -10.14 5.24 4.26
CA GLN A 240 -9.10 4.40 4.85
C GLN A 240 -7.70 5.01 4.69
N VAL A 241 -7.43 5.65 3.56
CA VAL A 241 -6.18 6.39 3.32
C VAL A 241 -6.09 7.64 4.21
N LEU A 242 -7.20 8.31 4.52
CA LEU A 242 -7.23 9.50 5.39
C LEU A 242 -7.23 9.14 6.89
N GLU A 243 -7.94 8.10 7.31
CA GLU A 243 -8.01 7.65 8.72
C GLU A 243 -6.65 7.16 9.26
N SER A 244 -5.70 6.84 8.40
CA SER A 244 -4.34 6.53 8.82
C SER A 244 -3.62 7.74 9.45
N ASP A 245 -4.05 8.97 9.15
CA ASP A 245 -3.53 10.18 9.80
C ASP A 245 -4.01 10.28 11.27
N THR A 246 -5.22 9.79 11.57
CA THR A 246 -5.78 9.83 12.93
C THR A 246 -5.24 8.73 13.83
N LYS A 247 -4.89 7.57 13.31
CA LYS A 247 -4.27 6.48 14.10
C LYS A 247 -2.76 6.65 14.36
N GLY A 248 -2.09 7.48 13.58
CA GLY A 248 -0.66 7.79 13.74
C GLY A 248 -0.36 9.07 14.54
N SER A 249 -1.35 9.92 14.75
CA SER A 249 -1.24 11.17 15.50
C SER A 249 -1.80 11.09 16.93
N ASN A 250 -2.26 9.93 17.39
CA ASN A 250 -2.64 9.70 18.79
C ASN A 250 -1.42 9.60 19.72
N ALA A 251 -0.37 10.34 19.45
CA ALA A 251 0.63 10.73 20.43
C ALA A 251 0.39 12.16 20.95
N VAL A 252 -0.46 12.96 20.31
CA VAL A 252 -0.99 14.23 20.85
C VAL A 252 -2.27 14.54 20.06
N SER A 253 -3.43 14.31 20.60
CA SER A 253 -4.72 14.81 20.07
C SER A 253 -5.60 15.25 21.20
N GLU A 254 -5.75 16.55 21.28
CA GLU A 254 -6.87 17.25 21.84
C GLU A 254 -8.20 16.69 21.32
N ASN A 255 -8.87 15.87 22.12
CA ASN A 255 -10.31 15.74 22.13
C ASN A 255 -10.72 15.04 23.43
N GLY A 256 -11.07 15.85 24.42
CA GLY A 256 -11.50 15.41 25.76
C GLY A 256 -12.83 14.63 25.80
N ASN A 257 -13.38 14.21 24.65
CA ASN A 257 -14.68 13.51 24.63
C ASN A 257 -14.59 11.99 24.45
N ASP A 258 -13.42 11.45 24.05
CA ASP A 258 -13.28 10.00 23.80
C ASP A 258 -12.66 9.25 25.00
N LEU A 259 -12.10 9.98 25.96
CA LEU A 259 -11.44 9.44 27.15
C LEU A 259 -12.42 9.01 28.25
N MET A 260 -13.65 9.53 28.24
CA MET A 260 -14.75 9.13 29.15
C MET A 260 -15.40 7.80 28.71
N SER A 261 -15.06 7.26 27.55
CA SER A 261 -15.61 6.00 27.04
C SER A 261 -14.79 4.76 27.44
N ASP A 262 -13.68 4.90 28.17
CA ASP A 262 -12.96 3.73 28.69
C ASP A 262 -13.76 3.07 29.81
N GLU A 263 -14.15 1.82 29.59
CA GLU A 263 -14.96 1.01 30.53
C GLU A 263 -14.39 0.99 31.96
N LEU A 264 -13.08 1.22 32.12
CA LEU A 264 -12.41 1.22 33.41
C LEU A 264 -12.28 2.64 34.03
N PHE A 265 -12.71 3.69 33.35
CA PHE A 265 -12.51 5.07 33.81
C PHE A 265 -13.24 5.34 35.12
N GLU A 266 -14.52 4.98 35.23
CA GLU A 266 -15.30 5.19 36.46
C GLU A 266 -14.71 4.40 37.65
N ASP A 267 -14.30 3.16 37.43
CA ASP A 267 -13.71 2.32 38.48
C ASP A 267 -12.34 2.83 38.90
N ALA A 268 -11.57 3.39 37.97
CA ALA A 268 -10.28 4.00 38.24
C ALA A 268 -10.44 5.30 39.05
N VAL A 269 -11.44 6.15 38.73
CA VAL A 269 -11.77 7.35 39.50
C VAL A 269 -12.18 6.99 40.93
N ARG A 270 -13.07 6.00 41.09
CA ARG A 270 -13.49 5.54 42.45
C ARG A 270 -12.29 5.05 43.26
N LEU A 271 -11.41 4.29 42.66
CA LEU A 271 -10.21 3.76 43.33
C LEU A 271 -9.26 4.89 43.77
N VAL A 272 -9.07 5.90 42.91
CA VAL A 272 -8.21 7.07 43.21
C VAL A 272 -8.82 7.91 44.31
N MET A 273 -10.14 8.10 44.31
CA MET A 273 -10.88 8.82 45.37
C MET A 273 -10.79 8.11 46.73
N ASP A 274 -10.90 6.76 46.71
CA ASP A 274 -10.81 5.95 47.95
C ASP A 274 -9.40 5.96 48.56
N ILE A 275 -8.37 5.97 47.74
CA ILE A 275 -6.96 5.90 48.16
C ILE A 275 -6.37 7.29 48.42
N GLY A 276 -6.93 8.35 47.81
CA GLY A 276 -6.44 9.71 47.90
C GLY A 276 -5.13 9.96 47.13
N GLN A 277 -4.73 9.07 46.23
CA GLN A 277 -3.52 9.20 45.44
C GLN A 277 -3.68 8.53 44.07
N ALA A 278 -3.33 9.25 42.98
CA ALA A 278 -3.28 8.71 41.63
C ALA A 278 -1.87 8.28 41.25
N SER A 279 -1.74 7.06 40.72
CA SER A 279 -0.47 6.55 40.21
C SER A 279 -0.71 5.54 39.11
N SER A 280 -0.04 5.74 37.96
CA SER A 280 -0.11 4.82 36.83
C SER A 280 0.30 3.39 37.23
N SER A 281 1.30 3.25 38.12
CA SER A 281 1.75 1.96 38.63
C SER A 281 0.72 1.25 39.52
N MET A 282 -0.10 2.02 40.24
CA MET A 282 -1.17 1.50 41.08
C MET A 282 -2.32 1.00 40.20
N LEU A 283 -2.74 1.78 39.22
CA LEU A 283 -3.79 1.39 38.26
C LEU A 283 -3.39 0.15 37.46
N GLN A 284 -2.11 0.07 37.00
CA GLN A 284 -1.59 -1.11 36.32
C GLN A 284 -1.78 -2.38 37.17
N ARG A 285 -1.39 -2.33 38.44
CA ARG A 285 -1.46 -3.52 39.34
C ARG A 285 -2.90 -3.90 39.67
N LYS A 286 -3.77 -2.88 39.88
CA LYS A 286 -5.14 -3.15 40.31
C LYS A 286 -6.01 -3.66 39.15
N PHE A 287 -5.91 -3.06 37.98
CA PHE A 287 -6.73 -3.39 36.81
C PHE A 287 -6.04 -4.34 35.83
N ARG A 288 -4.77 -4.71 36.07
CA ARG A 288 -3.93 -5.56 35.20
C ARG A 288 -3.86 -5.03 33.76
N ILE A 289 -3.70 -3.73 33.62
CA ILE A 289 -3.61 -3.02 32.34
C ILE A 289 -2.16 -2.61 32.02
N GLY A 290 -1.88 -2.33 30.77
CA GLY A 290 -0.56 -1.84 30.34
C GLY A 290 -0.28 -0.40 30.81
N TYR A 291 1.01 -0.04 30.89
CA TYR A 291 1.45 1.29 31.36
C TYR A 291 0.77 2.45 30.59
N THR A 292 0.72 2.36 29.27
CA THR A 292 0.13 3.39 28.41
C THR A 292 -1.35 3.66 28.70
N ARG A 293 -2.15 2.60 28.99
CA ARG A 293 -3.56 2.76 29.33
C ARG A 293 -3.72 3.31 30.74
N ALA A 294 -2.89 2.88 31.69
CA ALA A 294 -2.90 3.40 33.05
C ALA A 294 -2.47 4.87 33.11
N ALA A 295 -1.45 5.27 32.36
CA ALA A 295 -1.03 6.66 32.27
C ALA A 295 -2.15 7.56 31.70
N ARG A 296 -2.77 7.13 30.60
CA ARG A 296 -3.93 7.85 29.99
C ARG A 296 -5.08 8.07 30.96
N LEU A 297 -5.40 7.09 31.79
CA LEU A 297 -6.46 7.24 32.81
C LEU A 297 -6.09 8.29 33.87
N VAL A 298 -4.82 8.37 34.27
CA VAL A 298 -4.34 9.40 35.20
C VAL A 298 -4.36 10.76 34.53
N ASP A 299 -3.85 10.88 33.30
CA ASP A 299 -3.83 12.14 32.53
C ASP A 299 -5.27 12.70 32.37
N CYS A 300 -6.23 11.84 32.06
CA CYS A 300 -7.63 12.23 31.95
C CYS A 300 -8.23 12.72 33.29
N MET A 301 -7.85 12.09 34.42
CA MET A 301 -8.27 12.55 35.75
C MET A 301 -7.66 13.90 36.12
N GLU A 302 -6.42 14.18 35.68
CA GLU A 302 -5.78 15.48 35.82
C GLU A 302 -6.48 16.57 34.98
N GLU A 303 -6.79 16.25 33.71
CA GLU A 303 -7.52 17.18 32.82
C GLU A 303 -8.94 17.53 33.34
N LEU A 304 -9.61 16.56 33.93
CA LEU A 304 -10.94 16.77 34.54
C LEU A 304 -10.89 17.40 35.95
N GLY A 305 -9.69 17.70 36.45
CA GLY A 305 -9.52 18.30 37.78
C GLY A 305 -9.86 17.38 38.95
N ILE A 306 -9.90 16.04 38.69
CA ILE A 306 -10.15 15.01 39.74
C ILE A 306 -8.89 14.79 40.57
N VAL A 307 -7.72 15.00 39.96
CA VAL A 307 -6.40 14.86 40.59
C VAL A 307 -5.56 16.09 40.28
N GLU A 308 -4.75 16.54 41.25
CA GLU A 308 -3.82 17.64 41.02
C GLU A 308 -2.63 17.16 40.12
N PRO A 309 -2.12 18.06 39.26
CA PRO A 309 -0.94 17.72 38.43
C PRO A 309 0.24 17.30 39.30
N SER A 310 0.91 16.24 38.86
CA SER A 310 2.09 15.72 39.58
C SER A 310 3.20 16.75 39.59
N VAL A 311 3.45 17.36 40.75
CA VAL A 311 4.61 18.24 40.97
C VAL A 311 5.82 17.30 41.07
N GLY A 312 6.61 17.22 39.98
CA GLY A 312 7.84 16.44 39.95
C GLY A 312 8.81 16.89 41.04
N VAL A 313 9.28 15.94 41.84
CA VAL A 313 10.41 16.09 42.75
C VAL A 313 11.68 15.72 42.01
#